data_24c4a5c2374462c43ca3efeaebb0e0ba
#
_entry.id   24c4a5c2374462c43ca3efeaebb0e0ba
#
_cell.length_a   1.000
_cell.length_b   1.000
_cell.length_c   1.000
_cell.angle_alpha   90.00
_cell.angle_beta   90.00
_cell.angle_gamma   90.00
#
_symmetry.space_group_name_H-M   'P 1'
#
loop_
_entity.id
_entity.type
_entity.pdbx_description
1 polymer ?
#
loop_
_entity_poly.entity_id
_entity_poly.type
_entity_poly.pdbx_seq_one_letter_code
_entity_poly.pdbx_strand_id
1 'polypeptide(L)'
;MREALAGLTVRGRVFLAAGVTTIVCAIIVGQAPLVRIGVLVTALPLLAALWIGRSRYRLALTRTVSPQLVAAGQSARVQLTLTNEARTPTGVLLLEDHLPYVLGTRPRFVLEGIGHGWRRHVTYQVRSDVRGQFEIGPMSVRVTDPFGLVELGRAFHTTAPLTVTPRTVALPGIPLGGAWTGSGDNRPRAFAIGSAEDVTVREYRRGDDLRRVHWRSSARVGELMVRREEQPWQSRATVFLDNRLISHRGQGVASSLEAAVSVAASVAVHLSQRGYAVRLVTATGEEPGTAWHARTAAVNTAPLLEALAVVQIEHSPHLDTAWLAEPGHGGLLIAVLGGVTDNDGRFLKRLQHHAATSAAIVLDVDAWAPHLAPSSTGTPSAALASTGWRTVTLRPRDHLEVVWQELGRLSSRQKVES
;
A
#
# COMPACT_ATOMS: atom_id res chain seq x y z
N MET A 1 -39.57 -19.69 3.24
CA MET A 1 -40.38 -20.15 2.10
C MET A 1 -40.48 -19.11 0.98
N ARG A 2 -40.82 -17.84 1.26
CA ARG A 2 -40.87 -16.79 0.22
C ARG A 2 -39.56 -16.63 -0.56
N GLU A 3 -38.42 -16.61 0.12
CA GLU A 3 -37.08 -16.50 -0.50
C GLU A 3 -36.74 -17.73 -1.37
N ALA A 4 -37.13 -18.94 -0.94
CA ALA A 4 -36.87 -20.16 -1.70
C ALA A 4 -37.75 -20.26 -2.97
N LEU A 5 -38.97 -19.74 -2.93
CA LEU A 5 -39.81 -19.62 -4.10
C LEU A 5 -39.33 -18.53 -5.06
N ALA A 6 -38.80 -17.45 -4.55
CA ALA A 6 -38.12 -16.41 -5.35
C ALA A 6 -36.81 -16.92 -6.00
N GLY A 7 -36.20 -17.94 -5.40
CA GLY A 7 -34.97 -18.59 -5.89
C GLY A 7 -35.21 -19.66 -6.98
N LEU A 8 -36.42 -19.82 -7.50
CA LEU A 8 -36.69 -20.76 -8.60
C LEU A 8 -35.88 -20.37 -9.84
N THR A 9 -35.07 -21.29 -10.31
CA THR A 9 -34.31 -21.13 -11.55
C THR A 9 -35.27 -21.11 -12.76
N VAL A 10 -34.79 -20.76 -13.94
CA VAL A 10 -35.58 -20.87 -15.19
C VAL A 10 -36.13 -22.29 -15.35
N ARG A 11 -35.28 -23.29 -15.05
CA ARG A 11 -35.72 -24.71 -15.11
C ARG A 11 -36.84 -25.00 -14.12
N GLY A 12 -36.72 -24.53 -12.87
CA GLY A 12 -37.74 -24.71 -11.85
C GLY A 12 -39.09 -24.07 -12.24
N ARG A 13 -39.04 -22.87 -12.84
CA ARG A 13 -40.26 -22.19 -13.35
C ARG A 13 -40.90 -22.92 -14.49
N VAL A 14 -40.10 -23.44 -15.45
CA VAL A 14 -40.60 -24.23 -16.58
C VAL A 14 -41.22 -25.53 -16.09
N PHE A 15 -40.61 -26.25 -15.16
CA PHE A 15 -41.18 -27.45 -14.55
C PHE A 15 -42.51 -27.15 -13.86
N LEU A 16 -42.58 -26.05 -13.12
CA LEU A 16 -43.81 -25.65 -12.44
C LEU A 16 -44.92 -25.30 -13.42
N ALA A 17 -44.63 -24.55 -14.48
CA ALA A 17 -45.56 -24.21 -15.53
C ALA A 17 -46.01 -25.44 -16.31
N ALA A 18 -45.07 -26.31 -16.72
CA ALA A 18 -45.40 -27.55 -17.46
C ALA A 18 -46.28 -28.49 -16.64
N GLY A 19 -45.97 -28.65 -15.33
CA GLY A 19 -46.75 -29.48 -14.44
C GLY A 19 -48.18 -28.99 -14.27
N VAL A 20 -48.37 -27.66 -14.05
CA VAL A 20 -49.70 -27.06 -13.97
C VAL A 20 -50.48 -27.23 -15.29
N THR A 21 -49.83 -26.95 -16.42
CA THR A 21 -50.45 -27.12 -17.74
C THR A 21 -50.86 -28.58 -17.98
N THR A 22 -49.99 -29.54 -17.60
CA THR A 22 -50.29 -30.97 -17.72
C THR A 22 -51.51 -31.36 -16.88
N ILE A 23 -51.64 -30.84 -15.65
CA ILE A 23 -52.79 -31.09 -14.78
C ILE A 23 -54.07 -30.56 -15.43
N VAL A 24 -54.05 -29.32 -15.93
CA VAL A 24 -55.23 -28.71 -16.58
C VAL A 24 -55.64 -29.49 -17.82
N CYS A 25 -54.65 -29.79 -18.68
CA CYS A 25 -54.97 -30.61 -19.90
C CYS A 25 -55.47 -31.99 -19.54
N ALA A 26 -54.95 -32.67 -18.54
CA ALA A 26 -55.35 -33.99 -18.09
C ALA A 26 -56.78 -34.02 -17.54
N ILE A 27 -57.19 -32.96 -16.84
CA ILE A 27 -58.55 -32.79 -16.34
C ILE A 27 -59.54 -32.64 -17.55
N ILE A 28 -59.18 -31.81 -18.53
CA ILE A 28 -59.99 -31.57 -19.72
C ILE A 28 -60.17 -32.86 -20.54
N VAL A 29 -59.09 -33.64 -20.69
CA VAL A 29 -59.08 -34.89 -21.47
C VAL A 29 -59.64 -36.08 -20.67
N GLY A 30 -59.83 -35.93 -19.34
CA GLY A 30 -60.35 -36.98 -18.48
C GLY A 30 -59.34 -38.12 -18.19
N GLN A 31 -58.04 -37.89 -18.33
CA GLN A 31 -57.02 -38.93 -18.22
C GLN A 31 -56.31 -38.86 -16.80
N ALA A 32 -56.79 -39.71 -15.89
CA ALA A 32 -56.22 -39.77 -14.50
C ALA A 32 -54.74 -40.08 -14.43
N PRO A 33 -54.08 -40.89 -15.29
CA PRO A 33 -52.64 -41.09 -15.25
C PRO A 33 -51.84 -39.80 -15.52
N LEU A 34 -52.34 -38.96 -16.44
CA LEU A 34 -51.66 -37.67 -16.75
C LEU A 34 -51.78 -36.68 -15.60
N VAL A 35 -52.85 -36.71 -14.81
CA VAL A 35 -52.98 -35.90 -13.60
C VAL A 35 -51.87 -36.25 -12.61
N ARG A 36 -51.58 -37.54 -12.41
CA ARG A 36 -50.51 -38.01 -11.51
C ARG A 36 -49.15 -37.51 -11.95
N ILE A 37 -48.84 -37.53 -13.25
CA ILE A 37 -47.60 -37.02 -13.82
C ILE A 37 -47.51 -35.51 -13.61
N GLY A 38 -48.57 -34.76 -13.89
CA GLY A 38 -48.62 -33.32 -13.69
C GLY A 38 -48.40 -32.92 -12.22
N VAL A 39 -49.00 -33.64 -11.28
CA VAL A 39 -48.79 -33.44 -9.85
C VAL A 39 -47.34 -33.71 -9.46
N LEU A 40 -46.75 -34.80 -9.96
CA LEU A 40 -45.33 -35.12 -9.69
C LEU A 40 -44.39 -34.00 -10.18
N VAL A 41 -44.57 -33.54 -11.42
CA VAL A 41 -43.78 -32.51 -12.07
C VAL A 41 -43.90 -31.16 -11.32
N THR A 42 -45.12 -30.82 -10.84
CA THR A 42 -45.35 -29.60 -10.03
C THR A 42 -44.78 -29.70 -8.61
N ALA A 43 -44.92 -30.89 -8.00
CA ALA A 43 -44.46 -31.10 -6.63
C ALA A 43 -42.92 -31.04 -6.51
N LEU A 44 -42.17 -31.46 -7.54
CA LEU A 44 -40.74 -31.57 -7.51
C LEU A 44 -40.03 -30.20 -7.23
N PRO A 45 -40.30 -29.08 -7.95
CA PRO A 45 -39.71 -27.79 -7.63
C PRO A 45 -40.21 -27.23 -6.30
N LEU A 46 -41.44 -27.55 -5.87
CA LEU A 46 -41.94 -27.09 -4.57
C LEU A 46 -41.24 -27.81 -3.40
N LEU A 47 -41.02 -29.13 -3.53
CA LEU A 47 -40.26 -29.92 -2.57
C LEU A 47 -38.79 -29.49 -2.49
N ALA A 48 -38.19 -29.23 -3.66
CA ALA A 48 -36.82 -28.67 -3.72
C ALA A 48 -36.75 -27.32 -3.01
N ALA A 49 -37.69 -26.42 -3.24
CA ALA A 49 -37.78 -25.13 -2.58
C ALA A 49 -38.00 -25.26 -1.06
N LEU A 50 -38.85 -26.19 -0.65
CA LEU A 50 -39.09 -26.49 0.76
C LEU A 50 -37.82 -27.02 1.44
N TRP A 51 -37.13 -27.96 0.79
CA TRP A 51 -35.90 -28.56 1.32
C TRP A 51 -34.77 -27.52 1.47
N ILE A 52 -34.45 -26.75 0.41
CA ILE A 52 -33.45 -25.68 0.48
C ILE A 52 -33.86 -24.58 1.48
N GLY A 53 -35.13 -24.17 1.50
CA GLY A 53 -35.63 -23.15 2.43
C GLY A 53 -35.59 -23.58 3.89
N ARG A 54 -35.70 -24.89 4.16
CA ARG A 54 -35.57 -25.45 5.52
C ARG A 54 -34.13 -25.74 5.92
N SER A 55 -33.22 -25.92 4.94
CA SER A 55 -31.82 -26.14 5.19
C SER A 55 -31.18 -24.83 5.71
N ARG A 56 -31.05 -24.74 7.02
CA ARG A 56 -30.33 -23.61 7.65
C ARG A 56 -28.83 -23.81 7.42
N TYR A 57 -28.33 -23.44 6.25
CA TYR A 57 -26.90 -23.44 5.97
C TYR A 57 -26.21 -22.43 6.88
N ARG A 58 -25.46 -22.90 7.88
CA ARG A 58 -24.58 -22.11 8.71
C ARG A 58 -23.18 -22.28 8.17
N LEU A 59 -22.85 -21.47 7.18
CA LEU A 59 -21.51 -21.43 6.61
C LEU A 59 -20.74 -20.28 7.29
N ALA A 60 -19.58 -20.58 7.82
CA ALA A 60 -18.61 -19.60 8.26
C ALA A 60 -17.50 -19.45 7.22
N LEU A 61 -17.15 -18.21 6.91
CA LEU A 61 -16.07 -17.87 5.99
C LEU A 61 -15.00 -17.08 6.72
N THR A 62 -13.77 -17.56 6.64
CA THR A 62 -12.58 -16.81 7.03
C THR A 62 -11.75 -16.54 5.79
N ARG A 63 -11.33 -15.28 5.62
CA ARG A 63 -10.42 -14.86 4.55
C ARG A 63 -9.11 -14.38 5.15
N THR A 64 -8.00 -14.88 4.61
CA THR A 64 -6.65 -14.40 4.94
C THR A 64 -5.90 -14.04 3.67
N VAL A 65 -5.19 -12.91 3.71
CA VAL A 65 -4.37 -12.41 2.61
C VAL A 65 -2.92 -12.38 3.08
N SER A 66 -2.03 -12.98 2.32
CA SER A 66 -0.61 -13.05 2.69
C SER A 66 0.29 -12.93 1.44
N PRO A 67 1.24 -11.99 1.44
CA PRO A 67 1.38 -10.88 2.40
C PRO A 67 0.26 -9.83 2.22
N GLN A 68 -0.04 -9.05 3.27
CA GLN A 68 -1.01 -7.94 3.18
C GLN A 68 -0.43 -6.70 2.51
N LEU A 69 0.89 -6.60 2.51
CA LEU A 69 1.66 -5.55 1.85
C LEU A 69 2.50 -6.19 0.74
N VAL A 70 2.29 -5.77 -0.50
CA VAL A 70 2.96 -6.36 -1.68
C VAL A 70 3.34 -5.26 -2.67
N ALA A 71 4.52 -5.36 -3.28
CA ALA A 71 4.93 -4.39 -4.30
C ALA A 71 4.14 -4.57 -5.60
N ALA A 72 3.89 -3.48 -6.32
CA ALA A 72 3.23 -3.51 -7.62
C ALA A 72 3.92 -4.48 -8.58
N GLY A 73 3.15 -5.36 -9.21
CA GLY A 73 3.64 -6.44 -10.05
C GLY A 73 3.97 -7.74 -9.32
N GLN A 74 3.95 -7.77 -8.01
CA GLN A 74 4.06 -8.99 -7.22
C GLN A 74 2.68 -9.57 -6.89
N SER A 75 2.63 -10.85 -6.55
CA SER A 75 1.37 -11.54 -6.23
C SER A 75 1.20 -11.72 -4.72
N ALA A 76 -0.04 -11.54 -4.26
CA ALA A 76 -0.48 -11.94 -2.93
C ALA A 76 -1.35 -13.18 -3.02
N ARG A 77 -1.28 -14.04 -2.00
CA ARG A 77 -2.10 -15.24 -1.88
C ARG A 77 -3.31 -14.96 -1.00
N VAL A 78 -4.48 -15.26 -1.53
CA VAL A 78 -5.74 -15.22 -0.78
C VAL A 78 -6.14 -16.63 -0.44
N GLN A 79 -6.37 -16.90 0.82
CA GLN A 79 -6.85 -18.17 1.32
C GLN A 79 -8.24 -17.97 1.93
N LEU A 80 -9.21 -18.69 1.39
CA LEU A 80 -10.56 -18.78 1.88
C LEU A 80 -10.73 -20.08 2.64
N THR A 81 -11.21 -20.00 3.87
CA THR A 81 -11.56 -21.16 4.67
C THR A 81 -13.07 -21.16 4.88
N LEU A 82 -13.74 -22.15 4.31
CA LEU A 82 -15.17 -22.35 4.44
C LEU A 82 -15.43 -23.51 5.41
N THR A 83 -16.30 -23.28 6.39
CA THR A 83 -16.68 -24.28 7.39
C THR A 83 -18.21 -24.42 7.39
N ASN A 84 -18.70 -25.66 7.34
CA ASN A 84 -20.12 -25.95 7.53
C ASN A 84 -20.43 -26.23 8.99
N GLU A 85 -21.06 -25.29 9.67
CA GLU A 85 -21.51 -25.42 11.08
C GLU A 85 -22.90 -26.03 11.20
N ALA A 86 -23.60 -26.26 10.07
CA ALA A 86 -24.92 -26.90 10.08
C ALA A 86 -24.79 -28.42 10.22
N ARG A 87 -25.78 -29.05 10.80
CA ARG A 87 -25.85 -30.54 10.94
C ARG A 87 -26.12 -31.25 9.63
N THR A 88 -26.62 -30.54 8.63
CA THR A 88 -26.94 -31.09 7.32
C THR A 88 -25.81 -30.83 6.33
N PRO A 89 -25.49 -31.79 5.43
CA PRO A 89 -24.54 -31.55 4.36
C PRO A 89 -25.07 -30.46 3.41
N THR A 90 -24.17 -29.70 2.83
CA THR A 90 -24.51 -28.75 1.77
C THR A 90 -24.63 -29.47 0.43
N GLY A 91 -25.50 -28.98 -0.46
CA GLY A 91 -25.44 -29.34 -1.88
C GLY A 91 -24.20 -28.76 -2.56
N VAL A 92 -24.29 -28.59 -3.87
CA VAL A 92 -23.24 -27.91 -4.65
C VAL A 92 -23.26 -26.43 -4.32
N LEU A 93 -22.10 -25.92 -3.96
CA LEU A 93 -21.86 -24.50 -3.65
C LEU A 93 -21.06 -23.86 -4.78
N LEU A 94 -21.61 -22.83 -5.38
CA LEU A 94 -20.87 -21.94 -6.27
C LEU A 94 -20.44 -20.71 -5.47
N LEU A 95 -19.13 -20.54 -5.32
CA LEU A 95 -18.55 -19.39 -4.66
C LEU A 95 -18.00 -18.41 -5.69
N GLU A 96 -18.28 -17.14 -5.51
CA GLU A 96 -17.71 -16.06 -6.33
C GLU A 96 -17.18 -14.98 -5.39
N ASP A 97 -15.86 -14.74 -5.43
CA ASP A 97 -15.24 -13.68 -4.65
C ASP A 97 -15.17 -12.40 -5.47
N HIS A 98 -15.58 -11.28 -4.87
CA HIS A 98 -15.57 -9.99 -5.54
C HIS A 98 -14.22 -9.34 -5.38
N LEU A 99 -13.60 -9.07 -6.52
CA LEU A 99 -12.31 -8.37 -6.57
C LEU A 99 -12.48 -7.07 -7.35
N PRO A 100 -11.77 -5.98 -6.95
CA PRO A 100 -11.55 -4.85 -7.83
C PRO A 100 -10.90 -5.32 -9.14
N TYR A 101 -11.32 -4.77 -10.28
CA TYR A 101 -10.85 -5.22 -11.61
C TYR A 101 -9.31 -5.13 -11.77
N VAL A 102 -8.66 -4.22 -11.05
CA VAL A 102 -7.20 -4.04 -11.05
C VAL A 102 -6.43 -5.21 -10.45
N LEU A 103 -7.08 -6.03 -9.61
CA LEU A 103 -6.51 -7.24 -9.00
C LEU A 103 -6.71 -8.49 -9.84
N GLY A 104 -7.45 -8.39 -10.95
CA GLY A 104 -7.74 -9.49 -11.86
C GLY A 104 -9.21 -9.84 -11.99
N THR A 105 -9.49 -11.01 -12.55
CA THR A 105 -10.85 -11.52 -12.74
C THR A 105 -11.40 -12.10 -11.44
N ARG A 106 -12.72 -12.02 -11.26
CA ARG A 106 -13.42 -12.60 -10.11
C ARG A 106 -13.27 -14.11 -10.09
N PRO A 107 -12.63 -14.69 -9.09
CA PRO A 107 -12.48 -16.14 -9.00
C PRO A 107 -13.80 -16.80 -8.65
N ARG A 108 -14.07 -17.92 -9.32
CA ARG A 108 -15.26 -18.76 -9.10
C ARG A 108 -14.82 -20.17 -8.75
N PHE A 109 -15.43 -20.73 -7.73
CA PHE A 109 -15.12 -22.06 -7.26
C PHE A 109 -16.42 -22.86 -7.07
N VAL A 110 -16.38 -24.12 -7.49
CA VAL A 110 -17.46 -25.07 -7.21
C VAL A 110 -16.99 -26.02 -6.12
N LEU A 111 -17.74 -26.08 -5.04
CA LEU A 111 -17.51 -27.01 -3.93
C LEU A 111 -18.70 -27.95 -3.81
N GLU A 112 -18.42 -29.24 -3.82
CA GLU A 112 -19.41 -30.25 -3.68
C GLU A 112 -19.43 -30.84 -2.28
N GLY A 113 -20.63 -31.06 -1.74
CA GLY A 113 -20.89 -31.94 -0.61
C GLY A 113 -20.13 -31.64 0.67
N ILE A 114 -20.23 -30.44 1.24
CA ILE A 114 -19.58 -30.14 2.52
C ILE A 114 -20.43 -30.72 3.67
N GLY A 115 -19.97 -31.83 4.27
CA GLY A 115 -20.60 -32.44 5.44
C GLY A 115 -20.53 -31.58 6.70
N HIS A 116 -21.20 -32.02 7.76
CA HIS A 116 -21.15 -31.35 9.06
C HIS A 116 -19.71 -31.29 9.62
N GLY A 117 -19.31 -30.11 10.10
CA GLY A 117 -17.98 -29.87 10.69
C GLY A 117 -16.84 -29.86 9.66
N TRP A 118 -17.13 -30.06 8.40
CA TRP A 118 -16.11 -30.09 7.34
C TRP A 118 -15.57 -28.70 7.07
N ARG A 119 -14.23 -28.64 6.89
CA ARG A 119 -13.50 -27.42 6.53
C ARG A 119 -12.90 -27.58 5.14
N ARG A 120 -13.15 -26.63 4.27
CA ARG A 120 -12.53 -26.55 2.94
C ARG A 120 -11.68 -25.30 2.82
N HIS A 121 -10.50 -25.47 2.23
CA HIS A 121 -9.60 -24.39 1.89
C HIS A 121 -9.58 -24.20 0.39
N VAL A 122 -9.75 -22.97 -0.03
CA VAL A 122 -9.59 -22.53 -1.40
C VAL A 122 -8.54 -21.45 -1.44
N THR A 123 -7.56 -21.57 -2.33
CA THR A 123 -6.47 -20.61 -2.44
C THR A 123 -6.39 -20.11 -3.87
N TYR A 124 -6.23 -18.79 -4.01
CA TYR A 124 -5.96 -18.15 -5.30
C TYR A 124 -4.96 -17.01 -5.13
N GLN A 125 -4.45 -16.50 -6.25
CA GLN A 125 -3.50 -15.40 -6.26
C GLN A 125 -4.14 -14.17 -6.88
N VAL A 126 -3.79 -13.00 -6.34
CA VAL A 126 -4.13 -11.69 -6.88
C VAL A 126 -2.84 -10.93 -7.17
N ARG A 127 -2.86 -10.14 -8.22
CA ARG A 127 -1.73 -9.31 -8.64
C ARG A 127 -2.26 -8.01 -9.22
N SER A 128 -1.59 -6.91 -8.90
CA SER A 128 -1.85 -5.62 -9.51
C SER A 128 -0.54 -4.94 -9.89
N ASP A 129 -0.51 -4.30 -11.03
CA ASP A 129 0.56 -3.38 -11.42
C ASP A 129 0.25 -1.94 -10.98
N VAL A 130 -0.99 -1.68 -10.51
CA VAL A 130 -1.43 -0.40 -9.95
C VAL A 130 -1.25 -0.44 -8.45
N ARG A 131 -0.54 0.54 -7.89
CA ARG A 131 -0.46 0.72 -6.44
C ARG A 131 -1.79 1.20 -5.87
N GLY A 132 -2.02 0.95 -4.61
CA GLY A 132 -3.23 1.40 -3.92
C GLY A 132 -3.60 0.49 -2.77
N GLN A 133 -4.65 0.89 -2.07
CA GLN A 133 -5.26 0.09 -1.03
C GLN A 133 -6.57 -0.50 -1.58
N PHE A 134 -6.65 -1.81 -1.56
CA PHE A 134 -7.76 -2.56 -2.14
C PHE A 134 -8.42 -3.43 -1.09
N GLU A 135 -9.73 -3.59 -1.20
CA GLU A 135 -10.48 -4.53 -0.38
C GLU A 135 -10.88 -5.74 -1.21
N ILE A 136 -10.53 -6.93 -0.73
CA ILE A 136 -10.90 -8.21 -1.31
C ILE A 136 -12.17 -8.69 -0.64
N GLY A 137 -13.21 -8.97 -1.44
CA GLY A 137 -14.55 -9.28 -0.99
C GLY A 137 -15.55 -8.20 -1.40
N PRO A 138 -16.83 -8.37 -1.05
CA PRO A 138 -17.47 -9.51 -0.36
C PRO A 138 -17.48 -10.80 -1.19
N MET A 139 -17.82 -11.93 -0.57
CA MET A 139 -17.99 -13.19 -1.28
C MET A 139 -19.47 -13.55 -1.40
N SER A 140 -19.91 -13.90 -2.60
CA SER A 140 -21.22 -14.47 -2.85
C SER A 140 -21.14 -16.00 -2.94
N VAL A 141 -22.09 -16.66 -2.30
CA VAL A 141 -22.25 -18.12 -2.33
C VAL A 141 -23.63 -18.45 -2.83
N ARG A 142 -23.69 -19.27 -3.87
CA ARG A 142 -24.96 -19.80 -4.40
C ARG A 142 -25.03 -21.27 -4.11
N VAL A 143 -26.15 -21.67 -3.52
CA VAL A 143 -26.48 -23.07 -3.22
C VAL A 143 -27.54 -23.51 -4.17
N THR A 144 -27.26 -24.57 -4.91
CA THR A 144 -28.21 -25.13 -5.89
C THR A 144 -28.68 -26.51 -5.42
N ASP A 145 -29.93 -26.84 -5.61
CA ASP A 145 -30.46 -28.19 -5.37
C ASP A 145 -29.88 -29.19 -6.37
N PRO A 146 -29.91 -30.52 -6.09
CA PRO A 146 -29.37 -31.53 -6.98
C PRO A 146 -29.98 -31.55 -8.41
N PHE A 147 -31.21 -31.05 -8.56
CA PHE A 147 -31.92 -31.00 -9.84
C PHE A 147 -31.75 -29.65 -10.57
N GLY A 148 -31.14 -28.67 -9.93
CA GLY A 148 -30.95 -27.33 -10.48
C GLY A 148 -32.25 -26.53 -10.64
N LEU A 149 -33.27 -26.83 -9.84
CA LEU A 149 -34.61 -26.20 -9.89
C LEU A 149 -34.66 -24.93 -9.02
N VAL A 150 -33.87 -24.89 -7.95
CA VAL A 150 -33.85 -23.79 -6.98
C VAL A 150 -32.40 -23.38 -6.71
N GLU A 151 -32.15 -22.09 -6.68
CA GLU A 151 -30.87 -21.49 -6.33
C GLU A 151 -31.07 -20.46 -5.20
N LEU A 152 -30.33 -20.60 -4.12
CA LEU A 152 -30.33 -19.65 -3.01
C LEU A 152 -29.00 -18.96 -2.92
N GLY A 153 -29.00 -17.62 -3.03
CA GLY A 153 -27.80 -16.79 -2.90
C GLY A 153 -27.62 -16.28 -1.47
N ARG A 154 -26.40 -16.28 -1.01
CA ARG A 154 -25.97 -15.62 0.23
C ARG A 154 -24.70 -14.80 0.00
N ALA A 155 -24.59 -13.67 0.65
CA ALA A 155 -23.38 -12.85 0.64
C ALA A 155 -22.71 -12.86 2.01
N PHE A 156 -21.38 -13.01 2.01
CA PHE A 156 -20.53 -12.80 3.17
C PHE A 156 -19.86 -11.44 3.01
N HIS A 157 -20.26 -10.50 3.84
CA HIS A 157 -19.81 -9.10 3.74
C HIS A 157 -18.41 -8.87 4.31
N THR A 158 -17.75 -9.90 4.81
CA THR A 158 -16.36 -9.77 5.30
C THR A 158 -15.42 -9.46 4.15
N THR A 159 -14.61 -8.42 4.32
CA THR A 159 -13.54 -8.02 3.41
C THR A 159 -12.18 -8.22 4.07
N ALA A 160 -11.13 -8.22 3.29
CA ALA A 160 -9.75 -8.21 3.76
C ALA A 160 -8.94 -7.18 2.98
N PRO A 161 -8.16 -6.32 3.67
CA PRO A 161 -7.36 -5.32 3.01
C PRO A 161 -6.12 -5.94 2.34
N LEU A 162 -5.76 -5.40 1.19
CA LEU A 162 -4.51 -5.63 0.49
C LEU A 162 -3.93 -4.29 0.07
N THR A 163 -2.73 -3.96 0.54
CA THR A 163 -2.02 -2.75 0.11
C THR A 163 -0.97 -3.13 -0.94
N VAL A 164 -1.10 -2.54 -2.11
CA VAL A 164 -0.12 -2.66 -3.20
C VAL A 164 0.76 -1.42 -3.16
N THR A 165 2.01 -1.60 -2.76
CA THR A 165 2.99 -0.53 -2.63
C THR A 165 3.64 -0.18 -3.97
N PRO A 166 4.22 1.01 -4.13
CA PRO A 166 5.05 1.32 -5.27
C PRO A 166 6.20 0.31 -5.44
N ARG A 167 6.66 0.13 -6.66
CA ARG A 167 7.90 -0.62 -6.91
C ARG A 167 9.08 0.12 -6.30
N THR A 168 9.93 -0.60 -5.61
CA THR A 168 11.17 -0.08 -5.06
C THR A 168 12.37 -0.74 -5.72
N VAL A 169 13.40 0.05 -5.95
CA VAL A 169 14.68 -0.38 -6.51
C VAL A 169 15.73 -0.24 -5.42
N ALA A 170 16.60 -1.25 -5.29
CA ALA A 170 17.71 -1.19 -4.34
C ALA A 170 18.76 -0.18 -4.81
N LEU A 171 18.97 0.88 -4.04
CA LEU A 171 19.90 1.94 -4.39
C LEU A 171 21.29 1.68 -3.78
N PRO A 172 22.37 1.91 -4.56
CA PRO A 172 23.72 1.79 -4.03
C PRO A 172 24.05 2.90 -3.04
N GLY A 173 25.01 2.64 -2.17
CA GLY A 173 25.50 3.64 -1.23
C GLY A 173 26.27 4.75 -1.94
N ILE A 174 25.81 5.99 -1.77
CA ILE A 174 26.51 7.17 -2.25
C ILE A 174 26.84 8.13 -1.10
N PRO A 175 27.89 8.96 -1.22
CA PRO A 175 28.17 10.01 -0.25
C PRO A 175 27.14 11.13 -0.43
N LEU A 176 26.13 11.19 0.43
CA LEU A 176 25.12 12.24 0.45
C LEU A 176 25.61 13.42 1.31
N GLY A 177 26.81 13.94 1.09
CA GLY A 177 27.45 14.94 1.91
C GLY A 177 26.50 15.95 2.55
N GLY A 178 26.33 15.86 3.84
CA GLY A 178 25.79 16.88 4.70
C GLY A 178 26.91 17.30 5.64
N ALA A 179 27.23 18.60 5.72
CA ALA A 179 28.11 19.09 6.74
C ALA A 179 27.45 18.86 8.10
N TRP A 180 27.97 17.91 8.85
CA TRP A 180 27.66 17.76 10.25
C TRP A 180 28.27 18.97 10.99
N THR A 181 27.45 19.93 11.34
CA THR A 181 27.82 20.95 12.28
C THR A 181 27.64 20.43 13.70
N GLY A 182 28.51 19.53 14.10
CA GLY A 182 28.59 19.03 15.46
C GLY A 182 30.01 18.56 15.71
N SER A 183 30.68 19.16 16.68
CA SER A 183 32.01 18.75 17.15
C SER A 183 31.92 17.37 17.81
N GLY A 184 32.15 16.31 17.05
CA GLY A 184 32.20 14.94 17.55
C GLY A 184 32.49 13.98 16.40
N ASP A 185 33.37 13.03 16.64
CA ASP A 185 33.89 12.04 15.70
C ASP A 185 32.80 11.37 14.84
N ASN A 186 32.80 11.72 13.56
CA ASN A 186 31.75 11.35 12.58
C ASN A 186 32.06 10.04 11.89
N ARG A 187 31.89 8.92 12.58
CA ARG A 187 31.68 7.61 11.93
C ARG A 187 30.27 7.12 12.26
N PRO A 188 29.45 6.74 11.26
CA PRO A 188 28.27 5.94 11.53
C PRO A 188 28.76 4.64 12.16
N ARG A 189 28.70 4.55 13.46
CA ARG A 189 28.87 3.25 14.12
C ARG A 189 27.71 2.40 13.70
N ALA A 190 28.00 1.31 13.00
CA ALA A 190 27.07 0.24 12.83
C ALA A 190 26.47 -0.06 14.21
N PHE A 191 25.15 0.03 14.32
CA PHE A 191 24.45 -0.29 15.56
C PHE A 191 24.75 -1.74 15.91
N ALA A 192 25.67 -1.96 16.84
CA ALA A 192 25.74 -3.21 17.56
C ALA A 192 24.43 -3.30 18.37
N ILE A 193 23.68 -4.35 18.10
CA ILE A 193 22.51 -4.75 18.91
C ILE A 193 23.07 -5.07 20.30
N GLY A 194 22.87 -4.17 21.23
CA GLY A 194 23.32 -4.42 22.61
C GLY A 194 23.21 -3.20 23.48
N SER A 195 22.20 -3.24 24.30
CA SER A 195 21.99 -2.57 25.57
C SER A 195 21.92 -1.03 25.62
N ALA A 196 20.88 -0.68 26.32
CA ALA A 196 20.60 0.57 26.99
C ALA A 196 21.86 1.32 27.44
N GLU A 197 21.85 2.65 27.19
CA GLU A 197 22.60 3.66 27.92
C GLU A 197 24.12 3.52 27.89
N ASP A 198 24.77 3.82 26.79
CA ASP A 198 26.16 4.29 26.82
C ASP A 198 26.17 5.68 27.45
N VAL A 199 26.23 5.69 28.78
CA VAL A 199 26.42 6.91 29.56
C VAL A 199 27.85 7.28 29.47
N THR A 200 28.17 8.21 28.58
CA THR A 200 29.50 8.83 28.52
C THR A 200 29.67 9.72 29.76
N VAL A 201 30.56 9.37 30.65
CA VAL A 201 30.93 10.21 31.82
C VAL A 201 32.11 11.10 31.44
N ARG A 202 32.02 12.39 31.73
CA ARG A 202 33.12 13.36 31.61
C ARG A 202 33.44 14.02 32.95
N GLU A 203 34.60 14.60 33.06
CA GLU A 203 34.96 15.40 34.22
C GLU A 203 33.99 16.57 34.43
N TYR A 204 33.69 16.82 35.70
CA TYR A 204 32.84 17.94 36.12
C TYR A 204 33.51 19.28 35.74
N ARG A 205 32.73 20.16 35.17
CA ARG A 205 33.13 21.56 34.91
C ARG A 205 32.27 22.48 35.76
N ARG A 206 32.89 23.60 36.23
CA ARG A 206 32.20 24.61 37.04
C ARG A 206 30.94 25.11 36.27
N GLY A 207 29.76 24.87 36.85
CA GLY A 207 28.47 25.19 36.21
C GLY A 207 27.63 23.97 35.79
N ASP A 208 28.20 22.76 35.86
CA ASP A 208 27.42 21.55 35.64
C ASP A 208 26.47 21.26 36.79
N ASP A 209 25.30 20.68 36.51
CA ASP A 209 24.31 20.31 37.50
C ASP A 209 24.80 19.11 38.34
N LEU A 210 24.99 19.32 39.64
CA LEU A 210 25.45 18.31 40.59
C LEU A 210 24.51 17.12 40.71
N ARG A 211 23.23 17.24 40.29
CA ARG A 211 22.26 16.12 40.22
C ARG A 211 22.62 15.09 39.17
N ARG A 212 23.48 15.47 38.20
CA ARG A 212 23.92 14.59 37.10
C ARG A 212 25.25 13.93 37.38
N VAL A 213 25.78 14.03 38.61
CA VAL A 213 27.04 13.39 39.02
C VAL A 213 26.86 11.87 39.02
N HIS A 214 27.74 11.16 38.31
CA HIS A 214 27.78 9.70 38.29
C HIS A 214 28.70 9.19 39.40
N TRP A 215 28.17 9.05 40.61
CA TRP A 215 28.90 8.74 41.83
C TRP A 215 29.81 7.52 41.74
N ARG A 216 29.38 6.49 41.00
CA ARG A 216 30.16 5.25 40.81
C ARG A 216 31.43 5.48 40.02
N SER A 217 31.42 6.30 38.97
CA SER A 217 32.60 6.67 38.18
C SER A 217 33.45 7.65 38.94
N SER A 218 32.86 8.62 39.64
CA SER A 218 33.55 9.57 40.47
C SER A 218 34.37 8.88 41.59
N ALA A 219 33.80 7.87 42.23
CA ALA A 219 34.48 7.08 43.25
C ALA A 219 35.66 6.23 42.70
N ARG A 220 35.62 5.86 41.42
CA ARG A 220 36.66 5.06 40.77
C ARG A 220 37.82 5.92 40.29
N VAL A 221 37.55 7.13 39.80
CA VAL A 221 38.54 8.04 39.19
C VAL A 221 39.10 9.01 40.22
N GLY A 222 38.38 9.23 41.35
CA GLY A 222 38.79 10.19 42.38
C GLY A 222 38.39 11.64 42.08
N GLU A 223 37.76 11.91 40.95
CA GLU A 223 37.29 13.22 40.53
C GLU A 223 35.79 13.21 40.23
N LEU A 224 35.14 14.36 40.36
CA LEU A 224 33.72 14.46 40.05
C LEU A 224 33.44 14.19 38.56
N MET A 225 32.68 13.13 38.26
CA MET A 225 32.29 12.76 36.92
C MET A 225 30.81 13.04 36.70
N VAL A 226 30.46 13.73 35.62
CA VAL A 226 29.08 14.07 35.27
C VAL A 226 28.60 13.19 34.14
N ARG A 227 27.40 12.68 34.28
CA ARG A 227 26.66 11.92 33.24
C ARG A 227 26.31 12.88 32.12
N ARG A 228 26.86 12.67 30.94
CA ARG A 228 26.44 13.34 29.71
C ARG A 228 25.40 12.42 29.02
N GLU A 229 24.16 12.82 29.04
CA GLU A 229 23.16 12.22 28.16
C GLU A 229 23.46 12.66 26.73
N GLU A 230 24.20 11.87 25.99
CA GLU A 230 24.25 12.05 24.55
C GLU A 230 22.92 11.53 24.00
N GLN A 231 22.01 12.44 23.68
CA GLN A 231 20.86 12.05 22.86
C GLN A 231 21.43 11.52 21.55
N PRO A 232 21.15 10.26 21.17
CA PRO A 232 21.62 9.74 19.90
C PRO A 232 21.02 10.64 18.79
N TRP A 233 21.90 11.38 18.12
CA TRP A 233 21.53 12.25 17.00
C TRP A 233 21.07 11.37 15.85
N GLN A 234 19.77 11.26 15.65
CA GLN A 234 19.24 10.59 14.49
C GLN A 234 19.45 11.49 13.26
N SER A 235 20.12 10.96 12.27
CA SER A 235 20.22 11.61 10.96
C SER A 235 18.81 11.73 10.36
N ARG A 236 18.38 12.95 10.08
CA ARG A 236 17.04 13.22 9.52
C ARG A 236 17.12 13.42 8.03
N ALA A 237 16.14 12.91 7.31
CA ALA A 237 16.01 13.12 5.88
C ALA A 237 14.55 13.42 5.51
N THR A 238 14.36 14.44 4.68
CA THR A 238 13.06 14.74 4.09
C THR A 238 13.04 14.32 2.63
N VAL A 239 12.07 13.52 2.25
CA VAL A 239 11.77 13.19 0.85
C VAL A 239 10.54 14.01 0.46
N PHE A 240 10.75 14.99 -0.42
CA PHE A 240 9.68 15.79 -0.98
C PHE A 240 9.25 15.19 -2.32
N LEU A 241 7.96 14.96 -2.50
CA LEU A 241 7.36 14.46 -3.73
C LEU A 241 6.39 15.50 -4.29
N ASP A 242 6.71 16.06 -5.43
CA ASP A 242 5.76 16.87 -6.19
C ASP A 242 4.76 15.94 -6.90
N ASN A 243 3.52 15.91 -6.43
CA ASN A 243 2.44 15.09 -7.00
C ASN A 243 1.39 15.93 -7.73
N ARG A 244 1.68 17.20 -8.07
CA ARG A 244 0.74 18.07 -8.76
C ARG A 244 0.47 17.62 -10.20
N LEU A 245 -0.78 17.75 -10.64
CA LEU A 245 -1.20 17.42 -12.00
C LEU A 245 -0.39 18.18 -13.05
N ILE A 246 -0.11 19.47 -12.81
CA ILE A 246 0.63 20.31 -13.75
C ILE A 246 2.09 19.87 -13.93
N SER A 247 2.65 19.19 -12.93
CA SER A 247 4.04 18.74 -12.90
C SER A 247 4.25 17.38 -13.54
N HIS A 248 3.17 16.69 -13.92
CA HIS A 248 3.25 15.32 -14.43
C HIS A 248 2.55 15.13 -15.77
N ARG A 249 2.97 14.08 -16.51
CA ARG A 249 2.41 13.69 -17.82
C ARG A 249 2.24 12.19 -17.91
N GLY A 250 1.42 11.78 -18.87
CA GLY A 250 1.05 10.37 -19.06
C GLY A 250 -0.12 9.96 -18.18
N GLN A 251 -0.58 8.72 -18.38
CA GLN A 251 -1.72 8.17 -17.63
C GLN A 251 -1.42 6.74 -17.16
N GLY A 252 -2.07 6.35 -16.08
CA GLY A 252 -1.96 5.01 -15.52
C GLY A 252 -0.56 4.67 -15.04
N VAL A 253 -0.20 3.41 -15.05
CA VAL A 253 1.06 2.87 -14.50
C VAL A 253 2.33 3.36 -15.21
N ALA A 254 2.19 3.88 -16.42
CA ALA A 254 3.29 4.41 -17.22
C ALA A 254 3.44 5.94 -17.12
N SER A 255 2.71 6.61 -16.24
CA SER A 255 2.80 8.05 -16.06
C SER A 255 4.09 8.46 -15.33
N SER A 256 4.49 9.72 -15.52
CA SER A 256 5.63 10.28 -14.78
C SER A 256 5.36 10.37 -13.27
N LEU A 257 4.10 10.49 -12.83
CA LEU A 257 3.75 10.45 -11.41
C LEU A 257 4.08 9.07 -10.79
N GLU A 258 3.72 7.97 -11.48
CA GLU A 258 4.04 6.63 -10.98
C GLU A 258 5.54 6.40 -10.88
N ALA A 259 6.30 6.93 -11.85
CA ALA A 259 7.76 6.92 -11.79
C ALA A 259 8.27 7.74 -10.60
N ALA A 260 7.75 8.96 -10.40
CA ALA A 260 8.12 9.82 -9.26
C ALA A 260 7.84 9.16 -7.91
N VAL A 261 6.67 8.53 -7.76
CA VAL A 261 6.31 7.79 -6.54
C VAL A 261 7.26 6.59 -6.32
N SER A 262 7.62 5.86 -7.39
CA SER A 262 8.58 4.75 -7.31
C SER A 262 9.99 5.24 -6.92
N VAL A 263 10.42 6.38 -7.43
CA VAL A 263 11.67 7.05 -7.03
C VAL A 263 11.62 7.44 -5.57
N ALA A 264 10.57 8.14 -5.13
CA ALA A 264 10.41 8.55 -3.74
C ALA A 264 10.40 7.35 -2.78
N ALA A 265 9.71 6.27 -3.15
CA ALA A 265 9.69 5.02 -2.38
C ALA A 265 11.08 4.40 -2.27
N SER A 266 11.82 4.31 -3.39
CA SER A 266 13.17 3.74 -3.42
C SER A 266 14.15 4.55 -2.57
N VAL A 267 14.09 5.88 -2.67
CA VAL A 267 14.91 6.80 -1.86
C VAL A 267 14.55 6.70 -0.38
N ALA A 268 13.25 6.71 -0.04
CA ALA A 268 12.79 6.62 1.34
C ALA A 268 13.22 5.31 2.01
N VAL A 269 13.07 4.19 1.32
CA VAL A 269 13.52 2.86 1.79
C VAL A 269 15.02 2.84 1.97
N HIS A 270 15.78 3.34 0.99
CA HIS A 270 17.24 3.39 1.05
C HIS A 270 17.76 4.22 2.24
N LEU A 271 17.20 5.41 2.45
CA LEU A 271 17.58 6.28 3.56
C LEU A 271 17.19 5.66 4.92
N SER A 272 16.00 5.08 5.02
CA SER A 272 15.56 4.37 6.22
C SER A 272 16.49 3.20 6.57
N GLN A 273 16.90 2.39 5.59
CA GLN A 273 17.86 1.29 5.77
C GLN A 273 19.26 1.78 6.21
N ARG A 274 19.58 3.03 5.92
CA ARG A 274 20.82 3.68 6.37
C ARG A 274 20.70 4.39 7.72
N GLY A 275 19.59 4.21 8.42
CA GLY A 275 19.39 4.75 9.75
C GLY A 275 18.93 6.21 9.78
N TYR A 276 18.48 6.78 8.64
CA TYR A 276 17.84 8.08 8.65
C TYR A 276 16.39 7.97 9.15
N ALA A 277 16.00 8.93 9.98
CA ALA A 277 14.58 9.19 10.22
C ALA A 277 14.02 9.92 8.99
N VAL A 278 13.19 9.22 8.21
CA VAL A 278 12.69 9.73 6.94
C VAL A 278 11.31 10.35 7.13
N ARG A 279 11.18 11.62 6.71
CA ARG A 279 9.93 12.36 6.58
C ARG A 279 9.55 12.40 5.12
N LEU A 280 8.31 12.04 4.79
CA LEU A 280 7.76 12.14 3.45
C LEU A 280 6.78 13.32 3.40
N VAL A 281 6.97 14.22 2.43
CA VAL A 281 6.13 15.41 2.25
C VAL A 281 5.67 15.49 0.81
N THR A 282 4.40 15.79 0.59
CA THR A 282 3.80 15.98 -0.74
C THR A 282 3.60 17.47 -1.06
N ALA A 283 3.08 17.77 -2.25
CA ALA A 283 2.82 19.14 -2.69
C ALA A 283 1.83 19.92 -1.78
N THR A 284 0.95 19.22 -1.10
CA THR A 284 -0.02 19.81 -0.15
C THR A 284 0.59 20.08 1.24
N GLY A 285 1.85 19.75 1.46
CA GLY A 285 2.48 19.82 2.78
C GLY A 285 2.05 18.68 3.71
N GLU A 286 1.15 17.82 3.29
CA GLU A 286 0.74 16.65 4.06
C GLU A 286 1.90 15.70 4.25
N GLU A 287 2.00 15.21 5.47
CA GLU A 287 2.94 14.16 5.85
C GLU A 287 2.20 12.82 5.88
N PRO A 288 2.16 12.10 4.76
CA PRO A 288 1.57 10.78 4.79
C PRO A 288 2.48 9.84 5.60
N GLY A 289 2.17 9.69 6.85
CA GLY A 289 2.89 8.83 7.78
C GLY A 289 3.87 9.58 8.69
N THR A 290 3.59 9.54 9.96
CA THR A 290 4.38 10.16 11.04
C THR A 290 5.63 9.32 11.35
N ALA A 291 6.60 9.30 10.44
CA ALA A 291 7.86 8.55 10.63
C ALA A 291 8.80 9.15 11.69
N TRP A 292 8.58 10.40 12.11
CA TRP A 292 9.40 11.09 13.11
C TRP A 292 9.39 10.50 14.50
N HIS A 293 8.40 9.65 14.83
CA HIS A 293 8.20 9.14 16.19
C HIS A 293 8.71 7.72 16.43
N ALA A 294 9.28 7.07 15.44
CA ALA A 294 9.87 5.75 15.65
C ALA A 294 11.21 5.84 16.37
N ARG A 295 11.15 6.08 17.69
CA ARG A 295 12.32 5.93 18.58
C ARG A 295 12.79 4.48 18.73
N THR A 296 12.13 3.55 18.11
CA THR A 296 12.42 2.12 18.23
C THR A 296 12.98 1.62 16.91
N ALA A 297 14.22 1.22 16.96
CA ALA A 297 15.16 0.86 15.93
C ALA A 297 14.85 -0.39 15.08
N ALA A 298 13.63 -0.67 14.78
CA ALA A 298 13.34 -1.58 13.68
C ALA A 298 13.16 -0.73 12.43
N VAL A 299 13.97 -0.99 11.41
CA VAL A 299 13.86 -0.39 10.07
C VAL A 299 12.52 -0.84 9.46
N ASN A 300 11.42 -0.27 9.95
CA ASN A 300 10.10 -0.56 9.42
C ASN A 300 9.76 0.47 8.34
N THR A 301 9.96 0.10 7.08
CA THR A 301 9.64 0.92 5.91
C THR A 301 8.18 0.80 5.49
N ALA A 302 7.41 -0.11 6.10
CA ALA A 302 6.03 -0.36 5.72
C ALA A 302 5.14 0.90 5.78
N PRO A 303 5.16 1.74 6.84
CA PRO A 303 4.33 2.94 6.88
C PRO A 303 4.62 3.95 5.76
N LEU A 304 5.90 4.09 5.36
CA LEU A 304 6.28 4.95 4.24
C LEU A 304 5.74 4.43 2.91
N LEU A 305 5.83 3.11 2.71
CA LEU A 305 5.34 2.47 1.50
C LEU A 305 3.81 2.47 1.43
N GLU A 306 3.13 2.28 2.55
CA GLU A 306 1.66 2.39 2.67
C GLU A 306 1.19 3.80 2.35
N ALA A 307 1.88 4.81 2.89
CA ALA A 307 1.60 6.21 2.60
C ALA A 307 1.74 6.50 1.09
N LEU A 308 2.84 6.05 0.47
CA LEU A 308 3.08 6.23 -0.96
C LEU A 308 2.13 5.40 -1.83
N ALA A 309 1.57 4.31 -1.32
CA ALA A 309 0.57 3.52 -2.05
C ALA A 309 -0.70 4.32 -2.33
N VAL A 310 -1.11 5.21 -1.43
CA VAL A 310 -2.35 5.98 -1.53
C VAL A 310 -2.17 7.42 -2.05
N VAL A 311 -0.93 7.86 -2.28
CA VAL A 311 -0.68 9.19 -2.87
C VAL A 311 -1.37 9.30 -4.22
N GLN A 312 -2.19 10.33 -4.39
CA GLN A 312 -2.89 10.63 -5.63
C GLN A 312 -2.36 11.91 -6.25
N ILE A 313 -2.81 12.16 -7.47
CA ILE A 313 -2.51 13.41 -8.17
C ILE A 313 -3.21 14.57 -7.45
N GLU A 314 -2.48 15.67 -7.24
CA GLU A 314 -3.00 16.89 -6.64
C GLU A 314 -3.40 17.88 -7.74
N HIS A 315 -4.62 18.37 -7.68
CA HIS A 315 -5.14 19.29 -8.70
C HIS A 315 -4.79 20.75 -8.43
N SER A 316 -4.41 21.08 -7.19
CA SER A 316 -3.91 22.42 -6.87
C SER A 316 -2.60 22.69 -7.62
N PRO A 317 -2.46 23.83 -8.31
CA PRO A 317 -1.20 24.20 -8.95
C PRO A 317 -0.16 24.73 -7.95
N HIS A 318 -0.56 25.03 -6.72
CA HIS A 318 0.28 25.66 -5.71
C HIS A 318 0.91 24.63 -4.78
N LEU A 319 2.18 24.89 -4.42
CA LEU A 319 2.89 24.13 -3.40
C LEU A 319 2.63 24.77 -2.03
N ASP A 320 2.23 23.96 -1.05
CA ASP A 320 2.05 24.44 0.30
C ASP A 320 3.41 24.73 0.96
N THR A 321 3.50 25.89 1.60
CA THR A 321 4.71 26.33 2.30
C THR A 321 4.58 26.33 3.81
N ALA A 322 3.41 25.98 4.36
CA ALA A 322 3.15 26.08 5.80
C ALA A 322 4.10 25.19 6.61
N TRP A 323 4.37 23.98 6.14
CA TRP A 323 5.30 23.06 6.80
C TRP A 323 6.76 23.50 6.80
N LEU A 324 7.15 24.46 5.93
CA LEU A 324 8.47 25.08 5.91
C LEU A 324 8.64 26.16 6.99
N ALA A 325 7.55 26.58 7.67
CA ALA A 325 7.61 27.54 8.77
C ALA A 325 8.21 26.92 10.05
N GLU A 326 8.14 25.60 10.20
CA GLU A 326 8.87 24.92 11.25
C GLU A 326 10.37 25.03 11.02
N PRO A 327 11.17 25.31 12.05
CA PRO A 327 12.61 25.44 11.88
C PRO A 327 13.18 24.19 11.26
N GLY A 328 13.85 24.34 10.11
CA GLY A 328 14.52 23.27 9.40
C GLY A 328 15.50 22.56 10.32
N HIS A 329 15.41 21.25 10.39
CA HIS A 329 16.20 20.46 11.32
C HIS A 329 17.57 20.09 10.77
N GLY A 330 18.08 20.86 9.77
CA GLY A 330 19.44 20.73 9.27
C GLY A 330 19.81 19.38 8.64
N GLY A 331 18.83 18.58 8.22
CA GLY A 331 19.04 17.25 7.65
C GLY A 331 19.26 17.24 6.15
N LEU A 332 19.14 16.05 5.56
CA LEU A 332 19.20 15.81 4.13
C LEU A 332 17.81 16.02 3.51
N LEU A 333 17.75 16.72 2.37
CA LEU A 333 16.54 16.86 1.57
C LEU A 333 16.76 16.22 0.20
N ILE A 334 15.87 15.33 -0.17
CA ILE A 334 15.78 14.78 -1.53
C ILE A 334 14.42 15.16 -2.10
N ALA A 335 14.42 16.01 -3.13
CA ALA A 335 13.21 16.38 -3.84
C ALA A 335 13.04 15.53 -5.11
N VAL A 336 11.85 14.97 -5.29
CA VAL A 336 11.45 14.29 -6.53
C VAL A 336 10.46 15.21 -7.24
N LEU A 337 10.90 15.77 -8.36
CA LEU A 337 10.19 16.83 -9.07
C LEU A 337 9.83 16.37 -10.49
N GLY A 338 8.67 16.76 -10.95
CA GLY A 338 8.29 16.72 -12.36
C GLY A 338 8.62 18.03 -13.08
N GLY A 339 7.69 18.53 -13.87
CA GLY A 339 7.78 19.85 -14.48
C GLY A 339 7.65 20.95 -13.42
N VAL A 340 8.46 21.98 -13.52
CA VAL A 340 8.48 23.13 -12.60
C VAL A 340 8.12 24.41 -13.36
N THR A 341 7.31 25.24 -12.73
CA THR A 341 6.93 26.56 -13.27
C THR A 341 7.80 27.67 -12.69
N ASP A 342 7.83 28.83 -13.33
CA ASP A 342 8.56 30.00 -12.84
C ASP A 342 8.07 30.45 -11.46
N ASN A 343 6.81 30.19 -11.14
CA ASN A 343 6.20 30.52 -9.85
C ASN A 343 6.74 29.67 -8.70
N ASP A 344 7.26 28.47 -8.99
CA ASP A 344 7.78 27.53 -8.00
C ASP A 344 9.16 27.94 -7.47
N GLY A 345 9.83 28.88 -8.14
CA GLY A 345 11.20 29.29 -7.77
C GLY A 345 11.33 29.78 -6.32
N ARG A 346 10.32 30.49 -5.79
CA ARG A 346 10.32 30.94 -4.39
C ARG A 346 10.22 29.78 -3.41
N PHE A 347 9.36 28.80 -3.70
CA PHE A 347 9.20 27.60 -2.91
C PHE A 347 10.50 26.76 -2.89
N LEU A 348 11.08 26.49 -4.06
CA LEU A 348 12.29 25.72 -4.20
C LEU A 348 13.48 26.35 -3.47
N LYS A 349 13.57 27.68 -3.47
CA LYS A 349 14.58 28.42 -2.72
C LYS A 349 14.38 28.30 -1.20
N ARG A 350 13.14 28.40 -0.72
CA ARG A 350 12.81 28.16 0.70
C ARG A 350 13.09 26.73 1.10
N LEU A 351 12.69 25.78 0.25
CA LEU A 351 12.90 24.34 0.46
C LEU A 351 14.38 24.00 0.57
N GLN A 352 15.24 24.63 -0.24
CA GLN A 352 16.69 24.48 -0.16
C GLN A 352 17.25 24.93 1.18
N HIS A 353 16.82 26.10 1.68
CA HIS A 353 17.30 26.65 2.95
C HIS A 353 16.79 25.88 4.17
N HIS A 354 15.78 25.05 4.01
CA HIS A 354 15.25 24.22 5.08
C HIS A 354 16.13 23.03 5.45
N ALA A 355 17.11 22.68 4.61
CA ALA A 355 18.00 21.54 4.80
C ALA A 355 19.47 21.92 4.67
N ALA A 356 20.35 21.18 5.36
CA ALA A 356 21.80 21.37 5.27
C ALA A 356 22.35 20.89 3.91
N THR A 357 21.71 19.91 3.31
CA THR A 357 22.05 19.40 1.98
C THR A 357 20.79 19.15 1.18
N SER A 358 20.72 19.70 -0.01
CA SER A 358 19.58 19.57 -0.90
C SER A 358 19.99 18.93 -2.22
N ALA A 359 19.26 17.89 -2.61
CA ALA A 359 19.40 17.22 -3.88
C ALA A 359 18.04 17.02 -4.54
N ALA A 360 17.99 16.99 -5.86
CA ALA A 360 16.75 16.79 -6.61
C ALA A 360 16.95 15.75 -7.71
N ILE A 361 15.97 14.87 -7.82
CA ILE A 361 15.79 13.98 -8.96
C ILE A 361 14.62 14.56 -9.77
N VAL A 362 14.93 15.04 -10.95
CA VAL A 362 13.99 15.74 -11.83
C VAL A 362 13.59 14.82 -12.97
N LEU A 363 12.30 14.62 -13.15
CA LEU A 363 11.78 13.82 -14.26
C LEU A 363 11.69 14.68 -15.54
N ASP A 364 12.19 14.14 -16.63
CA ASP A 364 11.99 14.72 -17.98
C ASP A 364 10.58 14.35 -18.46
N VAL A 365 9.58 15.09 -17.97
CA VAL A 365 8.16 14.74 -18.13
C VAL A 365 7.70 14.72 -19.58
N ASP A 366 8.35 15.47 -20.47
CA ASP A 366 8.02 15.47 -21.88
C ASP A 366 8.42 14.14 -22.54
N ALA A 367 9.47 13.50 -22.04
CA ALA A 367 9.86 12.17 -22.51
C ALA A 367 8.84 11.07 -22.12
N TRP A 368 7.97 11.29 -21.11
CA TRP A 368 6.87 10.38 -20.76
C TRP A 368 5.65 10.49 -21.67
N ALA A 369 5.53 11.60 -22.42
CA ALA A 369 4.42 11.82 -23.35
C ALA A 369 4.92 12.53 -24.63
N PRO A 370 5.80 11.91 -25.41
CA PRO A 370 6.47 12.53 -26.56
C PRO A 370 5.51 12.87 -27.69
N HIS A 371 4.29 12.33 -27.65
CA HIS A 371 3.21 12.61 -28.62
C HIS A 371 2.40 13.87 -28.28
N LEU A 372 2.61 14.46 -27.12
CA LEU A 372 1.97 15.71 -26.69
C LEU A 372 2.91 16.89 -27.00
N ALA A 373 2.31 18.09 -27.14
CA ALA A 373 3.11 19.32 -27.23
C ALA A 373 4.03 19.45 -25.99
N PRO A 374 5.23 20.04 -26.13
CA PRO A 374 6.11 20.27 -24.99
C PRO A 374 5.38 20.95 -23.83
N SER A 375 5.75 20.62 -22.59
CA SER A 375 5.13 21.22 -21.42
C SER A 375 5.45 22.71 -21.36
N SER A 376 4.50 23.50 -20.86
CA SER A 376 4.77 24.87 -20.47
C SER A 376 5.71 24.96 -19.25
N THR A 377 5.88 23.84 -18.56
CA THR A 377 6.82 23.66 -17.46
C THR A 377 8.12 23.12 -18.05
N GLY A 378 9.20 23.90 -17.99
CA GLY A 378 10.51 23.46 -18.48
C GLY A 378 11.11 22.33 -17.64
N THR A 379 12.16 21.67 -18.16
CA THR A 379 12.97 20.75 -17.36
C THR A 379 13.84 21.58 -16.40
N PRO A 380 13.56 21.57 -15.08
CA PRO A 380 14.12 22.56 -14.16
C PRO A 380 15.56 22.30 -13.75
N SER A 381 16.21 21.24 -14.23
CA SER A 381 17.52 20.80 -13.76
C SER A 381 18.60 21.89 -13.85
N ALA A 382 18.66 22.67 -14.94
CA ALA A 382 19.63 23.75 -15.09
C ALA A 382 19.33 24.94 -14.14
N ALA A 383 18.05 25.31 -13.99
CA ALA A 383 17.63 26.39 -13.11
C ALA A 383 17.88 26.04 -11.62
N LEU A 384 17.62 24.80 -11.23
CA LEU A 384 17.91 24.32 -9.88
C LEU A 384 19.42 24.23 -9.62
N ALA A 385 20.22 23.76 -10.57
CA ALA A 385 21.67 23.69 -10.45
C ALA A 385 22.28 25.08 -10.24
N SER A 386 21.78 26.11 -10.93
CA SER A 386 22.25 27.50 -10.76
C SER A 386 21.95 28.07 -9.37
N THR A 387 20.96 27.51 -8.65
CA THR A 387 20.64 27.91 -7.28
C THR A 387 21.32 27.07 -6.21
N GLY A 388 22.22 26.15 -6.60
CA GLY A 388 23.00 25.34 -5.64
C GLY A 388 22.39 23.99 -5.29
N TRP A 389 21.34 23.56 -5.97
CA TRP A 389 20.84 22.19 -5.86
C TRP A 389 21.73 21.20 -6.60
N ARG A 390 21.89 20.03 -6.03
CA ARG A 390 22.46 18.89 -6.76
C ARG A 390 21.36 18.22 -7.53
N THR A 391 21.38 18.30 -8.84
CA THR A 391 20.28 17.84 -9.68
C THR A 391 20.73 16.74 -10.64
N VAL A 392 19.90 15.74 -10.80
CA VAL A 392 20.02 14.72 -11.84
C VAL A 392 18.67 14.58 -12.54
N THR A 393 18.71 14.27 -13.83
CA THR A 393 17.49 14.09 -14.64
C THR A 393 17.24 12.61 -14.85
N LEU A 394 16.00 12.19 -14.64
CA LEU A 394 15.52 10.83 -14.89
C LEU A 394 14.60 10.80 -16.12
N ARG A 395 14.85 9.90 -17.06
CA ARG A 395 14.03 9.64 -18.25
C ARG A 395 13.34 8.28 -18.16
N PRO A 396 12.31 7.99 -18.98
CA PRO A 396 11.53 6.74 -18.89
C PRO A 396 12.35 5.44 -19.04
N ARG A 397 13.50 5.50 -19.72
CA ARG A 397 14.37 4.33 -19.96
C ARG A 397 15.59 4.28 -19.06
N ASP A 398 15.79 5.29 -18.23
CA ASP A 398 16.94 5.34 -17.34
C ASP A 398 16.77 4.38 -16.16
N HIS A 399 17.87 3.77 -15.75
CA HIS A 399 17.93 2.97 -14.54
C HIS A 399 18.17 3.88 -13.33
N LEU A 400 17.27 3.82 -12.36
CA LEU A 400 17.32 4.69 -11.18
C LEU A 400 18.63 4.54 -10.40
N GLU A 401 19.23 3.35 -10.36
CA GLU A 401 20.52 3.11 -9.69
C GLU A 401 21.65 3.92 -10.31
N VAL A 402 21.64 4.06 -11.63
CA VAL A 402 22.66 4.82 -12.36
C VAL A 402 22.51 6.32 -12.10
N VAL A 403 21.26 6.81 -12.20
CA VAL A 403 20.93 8.22 -11.92
C VAL A 403 21.27 8.58 -10.47
N TRP A 404 21.00 7.66 -9.53
CA TRP A 404 21.36 7.81 -8.12
C TRP A 404 22.88 7.88 -7.89
N GLN A 405 23.67 7.05 -8.59
CA GLN A 405 25.12 7.09 -8.53
C GLN A 405 25.68 8.41 -9.09
N GLU A 406 25.08 8.94 -10.16
CA GLU A 406 25.45 10.24 -10.72
C GLU A 406 25.24 11.36 -9.71
N LEU A 407 24.12 11.36 -8.96
CA LEU A 407 23.86 12.28 -7.87
C LEU A 407 24.97 12.23 -6.81
N GLY A 408 25.50 11.06 -6.50
CA GLY A 408 26.60 10.86 -5.59
C GLY A 408 27.94 11.44 -6.11
N ARG A 409 28.19 11.32 -7.41
CA ARG A 409 29.42 11.88 -8.04
C ARG A 409 29.43 13.40 -8.03
N LEU A 410 28.29 14.04 -8.21
CA LEU A 410 28.16 15.50 -8.07
C LEU A 410 28.46 15.95 -6.64
N SER A 411 28.12 15.12 -5.65
CA SER A 411 28.43 15.37 -4.24
C SER A 411 29.94 15.37 -3.93
N SER A 412 30.73 14.55 -4.62
CA SER A 412 32.18 14.47 -4.38
C SER A 412 32.97 15.59 -5.07
N ARG A 413 32.52 16.08 -6.23
CA ARG A 413 33.19 17.17 -6.96
C ARG A 413 33.15 18.52 -6.23
N GLN A 414 32.01 18.86 -5.63
CA GLN A 414 31.86 20.10 -4.85
C GLN A 414 32.73 20.15 -3.60
N LYS A 415 33.15 19.00 -3.06
CA LYS A 415 34.01 18.89 -1.88
C LYS A 415 35.49 19.08 -2.19
N VAL A 416 35.89 18.99 -3.45
CA VAL A 416 37.28 19.17 -3.91
C VAL A 416 37.54 20.65 -4.29
N GLU A 417 36.48 21.41 -4.61
CA GLU A 417 36.57 22.83 -5.01
C GLU A 417 36.30 23.80 -3.85
N SER A 418 35.93 23.33 -2.67
CA SER A 418 35.76 24.11 -1.43
C SER A 418 36.89 23.82 -0.44
#